data_b77fe3a26d64a81ed93ad8b0f2e2ea4d
#
_entry.id   b77fe3a26d64a81ed93ad8b0f2e2ea4d
#
_cell.length_a   1.000
_cell.length_b   1.000
_cell.length_c   1.000
_cell.angle_alpha   90.00
_cell.angle_beta   90.00
_cell.angle_gamma   90.00
#
_symmetry.space_group_name_H-M   'P 1'
#
loop_
_entity.id
_entity.type
_entity.pdbx_description
1 polymer ?
#
loop_
_entity_poly.entity_id
_entity_poly.type
_entity_poly.pdbx_seq_one_letter_code
_entity_poly.pdbx_strand_id
1 'polypeptide(L)'
;DFNADDVVFSFNRQLDTNHPYHKVSGGNYEYFIGMDMGNIIQNVEKVDDYTVKINLKVPNAPFLANIAMDFASIFSAEYADKLLKAGMPEKLDQNPIGTGPFQFVDYQKDAQIRYKGFDQYWAGKPAIDRLVFAITPDASVRMAKLQKGECHAAPYPNPADLDALKKDPNINLMTKPGLNIGYLHFNTQKKPFDDVKVRQALNYAINKDAIIQSVYQGSGEKAKNPIPPTMWSYNDDVKDYDYNPEKAKALLKEAGLEKGFDTEVWAMPVSRPYNPNARRMAELIQEDWKKVGVNAKIVSYEWGEYLNRMRDGEHTTGMMGWNGDNGDPDNFLNTLLSCAAVKQGSNYAKFCHKDFDKLMTDAVQTTDKAKRTELYKQAQVLFKEQAPWVTIAHSTTYFPVRKEVKGYVISPFSLHNFYGVDLEAK
;
A
#
# COMPACT_ATOMS: atom_id res chain seq x y z
N ASP A 1 -20.03 1.79 26.12
CA ASP A 1 -19.48 3.13 25.93
C ASP A 1 -17.98 3.00 25.59
N PHE A 2 -17.45 3.90 24.77
CA PHE A 2 -16.03 3.96 24.47
C PHE A 2 -15.26 4.58 25.63
N ASN A 3 -14.20 3.91 26.09
CA ASN A 3 -13.36 4.39 27.19
C ASN A 3 -11.88 3.92 27.06
N ALA A 4 -11.07 4.24 28.05
CA ALA A 4 -9.65 3.92 28.08
C ALA A 4 -9.34 2.41 28.09
N ASP A 5 -10.22 1.58 28.65
CA ASP A 5 -10.03 0.12 28.67
C ASP A 5 -10.09 -0.45 27.25
N ASP A 6 -10.93 0.12 26.37
CA ASP A 6 -11.03 -0.30 24.96
C ASP A 6 -9.72 -0.03 24.20
N VAL A 7 -9.11 1.14 24.46
CA VAL A 7 -7.83 1.52 23.85
C VAL A 7 -6.71 0.60 24.34
N VAL A 8 -6.61 0.41 25.67
CA VAL A 8 -5.58 -0.47 26.27
C VAL A 8 -5.72 -1.91 25.76
N PHE A 9 -6.94 -2.43 25.70
CA PHE A 9 -7.23 -3.75 25.15
C PHE A 9 -6.75 -3.86 23.69
N SER A 10 -7.13 -2.91 22.84
CA SER A 10 -6.89 -2.97 21.40
C SER A 10 -5.40 -2.91 21.04
N PHE A 11 -4.62 -2.12 21.75
CA PHE A 11 -3.17 -2.07 21.57
C PHE A 11 -2.47 -3.27 22.19
N ASN A 12 -2.84 -3.67 23.42
CA ASN A 12 -2.20 -4.82 24.08
C ASN A 12 -2.48 -6.15 23.36
N ARG A 13 -3.64 -6.31 22.72
CA ARG A 13 -3.91 -7.46 21.87
C ARG A 13 -2.83 -7.66 20.80
N GLN A 14 -2.29 -6.55 20.25
CA GLN A 14 -1.26 -6.58 19.22
C GLN A 14 0.16 -6.61 19.80
N LEU A 15 0.38 -5.89 20.93
CA LEU A 15 1.69 -5.66 21.52
C LEU A 15 2.17 -6.84 22.41
N ASP A 16 1.26 -7.37 23.24
CA ASP A 16 1.60 -8.42 24.22
C ASP A 16 1.29 -9.82 23.66
N THR A 17 2.35 -10.58 23.37
CA THR A 17 2.24 -11.96 22.84
C THR A 17 1.57 -12.94 23.81
N ASN A 18 1.46 -12.61 25.10
CA ASN A 18 0.75 -13.38 26.13
C ASN A 18 -0.70 -12.95 26.31
N HIS A 19 -1.14 -11.88 25.65
CA HIS A 19 -2.52 -11.41 25.74
C HIS A 19 -3.48 -12.50 25.24
N PRO A 20 -4.59 -12.81 25.95
CA PRO A 20 -5.52 -13.89 25.58
C PRO A 20 -6.05 -13.80 24.14
N TYR A 21 -6.17 -12.58 23.61
CA TYR A 21 -6.59 -12.32 22.24
C TYR A 21 -5.48 -12.29 21.21
N HIS A 22 -4.20 -12.32 21.59
CA HIS A 22 -3.08 -12.13 20.65
C HIS A 22 -3.11 -13.14 19.49
N LYS A 23 -3.40 -14.41 19.78
CA LYS A 23 -3.44 -15.50 18.79
C LYS A 23 -4.82 -15.77 18.20
N VAL A 24 -5.85 -15.07 18.64
CA VAL A 24 -7.22 -15.22 18.11
C VAL A 24 -7.24 -14.80 16.64
N SER A 25 -7.93 -15.55 15.81
CA SER A 25 -8.02 -15.34 14.35
C SER A 25 -6.66 -15.35 13.62
N GLY A 26 -5.69 -16.09 14.17
CA GLY A 26 -4.36 -16.29 13.57
C GLY A 26 -3.25 -15.41 14.14
N GLY A 27 -3.58 -14.30 14.81
CA GLY A 27 -2.59 -13.45 15.48
C GLY A 27 -1.58 -12.77 14.54
N ASN A 28 -1.95 -12.54 13.29
CA ASN A 28 -1.12 -11.88 12.31
C ASN A 28 -1.49 -10.39 12.22
N TYR A 29 -0.62 -9.53 12.72
CA TYR A 29 -0.81 -8.08 12.77
C TYR A 29 0.11 -7.39 11.77
N GLU A 30 -0.12 -7.60 10.47
CA GLU A 30 0.79 -7.21 9.38
C GLU A 30 1.18 -5.73 9.42
N TYR A 31 0.22 -4.82 9.61
CA TYR A 31 0.51 -3.39 9.67
C TYR A 31 1.19 -2.97 10.98
N PHE A 32 0.75 -3.51 12.12
CA PHE A 32 1.41 -3.25 13.40
C PHE A 32 2.89 -3.67 13.36
N ILE A 33 3.17 -4.84 12.80
CA ILE A 33 4.53 -5.37 12.63
C ILE A 33 5.27 -4.58 11.55
N GLY A 34 4.64 -4.31 10.41
CA GLY A 34 5.25 -3.60 9.28
C GLY A 34 5.62 -2.15 9.59
N MET A 35 4.88 -1.50 10.49
CA MET A 35 5.20 -0.16 11.02
C MET A 35 6.13 -0.20 12.24
N ASP A 36 6.64 -1.37 12.58
CA ASP A 36 7.58 -1.59 13.70
C ASP A 36 7.04 -1.15 15.08
N MET A 37 5.70 -1.16 15.26
CA MET A 37 5.05 -0.66 16.45
C MET A 37 5.50 -1.38 17.73
N GLY A 38 5.79 -2.68 17.66
CA GLY A 38 6.29 -3.47 18.79
C GLY A 38 7.65 -2.99 19.32
N ASN A 39 8.48 -2.40 18.47
CA ASN A 39 9.77 -1.82 18.87
C ASN A 39 9.65 -0.34 19.26
N ILE A 40 8.58 0.34 18.85
CA ILE A 40 8.32 1.75 19.14
C ILE A 40 7.57 1.91 20.48
N ILE A 41 6.48 1.18 20.68
CA ILE A 41 5.64 1.26 21.87
C ILE A 41 6.27 0.47 23.01
N GLN A 42 6.47 1.12 24.15
CA GLN A 42 6.89 0.47 25.38
C GLN A 42 5.69 -0.16 26.10
N ASN A 43 4.66 0.62 26.35
CA ASN A 43 3.41 0.20 26.96
C ASN A 43 2.27 1.20 26.68
N VAL A 44 1.05 0.76 26.95
CA VAL A 44 -0.17 1.57 26.88
C VAL A 44 -0.87 1.48 28.24
N GLU A 45 -1.05 2.60 28.91
CA GLU A 45 -1.55 2.70 30.29
C GLU A 45 -2.86 3.49 30.34
N LYS A 46 -3.82 2.94 31.10
CA LYS A 46 -5.00 3.71 31.52
C LYS A 46 -4.60 4.67 32.65
N VAL A 47 -4.81 5.95 32.46
CA VAL A 47 -4.63 6.97 33.51
C VAL A 47 -5.95 7.16 34.28
N ASP A 48 -7.04 7.32 33.53
CA ASP A 48 -8.42 7.37 34.04
C ASP A 48 -9.36 6.82 32.93
N ASP A 49 -10.68 6.90 33.13
CA ASP A 49 -11.65 6.32 32.18
C ASP A 49 -11.61 6.93 30.78
N TYR A 50 -11.07 8.14 30.61
CA TYR A 50 -11.02 8.85 29.34
C TYR A 50 -9.61 9.33 28.96
N THR A 51 -8.60 8.90 29.71
CA THR A 51 -7.19 9.26 29.48
C THR A 51 -6.32 8.04 29.36
N VAL A 52 -5.61 7.93 28.25
CA VAL A 52 -4.63 6.87 27.99
C VAL A 52 -3.27 7.51 27.78
N LYS A 53 -2.24 6.89 28.33
CA LYS A 53 -0.84 7.24 28.11
C LYS A 53 -0.14 6.14 27.33
N ILE A 54 0.41 6.49 26.17
CA ILE A 54 1.26 5.61 25.39
C ILE A 54 2.72 6.02 25.59
N ASN A 55 3.50 5.15 26.21
CA ASN A 55 4.93 5.37 26.39
C ASN A 55 5.69 4.78 25.21
N LEU A 56 6.59 5.57 24.64
CA LEU A 56 7.46 5.16 23.54
C LEU A 56 8.86 4.83 24.06
N LYS A 57 9.51 3.82 23.49
CA LYS A 57 10.89 3.44 23.83
C LYS A 57 11.89 4.49 23.35
N VAL A 58 11.58 5.12 22.21
CA VAL A 58 12.38 6.21 21.59
C VAL A 58 11.43 7.23 20.96
N PRO A 59 11.86 8.49 20.77
CA PRO A 59 11.07 9.45 20.00
C PRO A 59 10.75 8.90 18.60
N ASN A 60 9.50 9.08 18.18
CA ASN A 60 9.05 8.62 16.85
C ASN A 60 8.11 9.65 16.23
N ALA A 61 8.63 10.47 15.32
CA ALA A 61 7.88 11.55 14.69
C ALA A 61 6.67 11.09 13.88
N PRO A 62 6.71 9.96 13.11
CA PRO A 62 5.55 9.47 12.39
C PRO A 62 4.51 8.73 13.25
N PHE A 63 4.73 8.58 14.57
CA PHE A 63 3.88 7.78 15.45
C PHE A 63 2.38 8.12 15.35
N LEU A 64 2.03 9.42 15.40
CA LEU A 64 0.63 9.84 15.30
C LEU A 64 0.02 9.55 13.92
N ALA A 65 0.82 9.68 12.86
CA ALA A 65 0.38 9.31 11.51
C ALA A 65 0.14 7.80 11.39
N ASN A 66 0.98 6.99 12.04
CA ASN A 66 0.83 5.53 12.04
C ASN A 66 -0.40 5.08 12.82
N ILE A 67 -0.66 5.61 14.01
CA ILE A 67 -1.86 5.24 14.78
C ILE A 67 -3.17 5.84 14.24
N ALA A 68 -3.10 6.72 13.25
CA ALA A 68 -4.28 7.14 12.49
C ALA A 68 -4.70 6.12 11.41
N MET A 69 -3.93 5.06 11.20
CA MET A 69 -4.26 3.98 10.27
C MET A 69 -5.23 2.97 10.90
N ASP A 70 -5.88 2.19 10.06
CA ASP A 70 -6.97 1.26 10.44
C ASP A 70 -6.52 0.12 11.36
N PHE A 71 -5.25 -0.29 11.34
CA PHE A 71 -4.74 -1.30 12.28
C PHE A 71 -4.85 -0.84 13.76
N ALA A 72 -4.92 0.44 14.01
CA ALA A 72 -5.12 1.04 15.35
C ALA A 72 -6.60 1.25 15.70
N SER A 73 -7.53 0.67 14.95
CA SER A 73 -8.96 0.70 15.27
C SER A 73 -9.24 0.09 16.64
N ILE A 74 -10.16 0.72 17.37
CA ILE A 74 -10.42 0.36 18.77
C ILE A 74 -11.59 -0.61 18.86
N PHE A 75 -11.38 -1.74 19.50
CA PHE A 75 -12.39 -2.76 19.84
C PHE A 75 -12.94 -2.54 21.24
N SER A 76 -14.17 -3.01 21.49
CA SER A 76 -14.77 -3.00 22.81
C SER A 76 -14.15 -4.07 23.72
N ALA A 77 -13.48 -3.66 24.78
CA ALA A 77 -12.90 -4.55 25.80
C ALA A 77 -14.00 -5.35 26.54
N GLU A 78 -15.13 -4.73 26.85
CA GLU A 78 -16.27 -5.37 27.50
C GLU A 78 -16.87 -6.49 26.62
N TYR A 79 -17.03 -6.22 25.31
CA TYR A 79 -17.53 -7.21 24.37
C TYR A 79 -16.52 -8.37 24.21
N ALA A 80 -15.25 -8.05 24.11
CA ALA A 80 -14.19 -9.06 24.05
C ALA A 80 -14.21 -9.97 25.29
N ASP A 81 -14.32 -9.40 26.51
CA ASP A 81 -14.39 -10.17 27.75
C ASP A 81 -15.59 -11.12 27.77
N LYS A 82 -16.78 -10.65 27.34
CA LYS A 82 -17.99 -11.47 27.21
C LYS A 82 -17.79 -12.63 26.23
N LEU A 83 -17.18 -12.39 25.08
CA LEU A 83 -16.92 -13.43 24.08
C LEU A 83 -15.88 -14.46 24.57
N LEU A 84 -14.84 -13.99 25.25
CA LEU A 84 -13.82 -14.87 25.81
C LEU A 84 -14.42 -15.82 26.87
N LYS A 85 -15.24 -15.28 27.80
CA LYS A 85 -15.96 -16.06 28.81
C LYS A 85 -16.94 -17.05 28.21
N ALA A 86 -17.52 -16.72 27.05
CA ALA A 86 -18.42 -17.59 26.32
C ALA A 86 -17.70 -18.65 25.46
N GLY A 87 -16.36 -18.65 25.40
CA GLY A 87 -15.57 -19.57 24.57
C GLY A 87 -15.64 -19.29 23.07
N MET A 88 -15.97 -18.07 22.67
CA MET A 88 -16.16 -17.64 21.27
C MET A 88 -15.34 -16.38 20.92
N PRO A 89 -14.03 -16.32 21.27
CA PRO A 89 -13.25 -15.08 21.11
C PRO A 89 -13.12 -14.63 19.66
N GLU A 90 -13.15 -15.55 18.68
CA GLU A 90 -13.09 -15.26 17.24
C GLU A 90 -14.28 -14.42 16.74
N LYS A 91 -15.38 -14.40 17.50
CA LYS A 91 -16.53 -13.55 17.18
C LYS A 91 -16.23 -12.06 17.23
N LEU A 92 -15.19 -11.65 17.96
CA LEU A 92 -14.75 -10.26 17.97
C LEU A 92 -14.41 -9.76 16.57
N ASP A 93 -13.73 -10.58 15.76
CA ASP A 93 -13.33 -10.23 14.39
C ASP A 93 -14.42 -10.55 13.35
N GLN A 94 -15.28 -11.53 13.64
CA GLN A 94 -16.37 -11.95 12.72
C GLN A 94 -17.63 -11.11 12.84
N ASN A 95 -17.93 -10.61 14.04
CA ASN A 95 -19.09 -9.81 14.36
C ASN A 95 -18.69 -8.55 15.14
N PRO A 96 -17.90 -7.66 14.52
CA PRO A 96 -17.37 -6.49 15.21
C PRO A 96 -18.50 -5.54 15.63
N ILE A 97 -18.30 -4.90 16.77
CA ILE A 97 -19.10 -3.76 17.22
C ILE A 97 -18.20 -2.54 17.40
N GLY A 98 -18.76 -1.35 17.26
CA GLY A 98 -18.00 -0.11 17.36
C GLY A 98 -18.89 1.11 17.51
N THR A 99 -18.27 2.29 17.51
CA THR A 99 -18.91 3.60 17.67
C THR A 99 -18.95 4.40 16.36
N GLY A 100 -18.65 3.77 15.23
CA GLY A 100 -18.67 4.39 13.90
C GLY A 100 -20.07 4.66 13.34
N PRO A 101 -20.18 5.37 12.20
CA PRO A 101 -21.48 5.76 11.62
C PRO A 101 -22.28 4.60 11.02
N PHE A 102 -21.65 3.45 10.78
CA PHE A 102 -22.29 2.26 10.21
C PHE A 102 -22.05 1.04 11.10
N GLN A 103 -23.12 0.29 11.33
CA GLN A 103 -23.10 -0.96 12.09
C GLN A 103 -22.97 -2.16 11.15
N PHE A 104 -22.07 -3.06 11.45
CA PHE A 104 -21.90 -4.32 10.73
C PHE A 104 -23.18 -5.18 10.80
N VAL A 105 -23.58 -5.76 9.68
CA VAL A 105 -24.73 -6.67 9.58
C VAL A 105 -24.26 -8.09 9.32
N ASP A 106 -23.56 -8.32 8.19
CA ASP A 106 -23.00 -9.62 7.86
C ASP A 106 -21.87 -9.50 6.81
N TYR A 107 -21.08 -10.55 6.73
CA TYR A 107 -20.10 -10.80 5.68
C TYR A 107 -20.39 -12.17 5.03
N GLN A 108 -20.76 -12.14 3.76
CA GLN A 108 -20.88 -13.32 2.91
C GLN A 108 -19.58 -13.41 2.08
N LYS A 109 -18.76 -14.39 2.42
CA LYS A 109 -17.43 -14.55 1.80
C LYS A 109 -17.55 -14.56 0.27
N ASP A 110 -16.66 -13.82 -0.38
CA ASP A 110 -16.55 -13.66 -1.84
C ASP A 110 -17.80 -13.06 -2.53
N ALA A 111 -18.81 -12.62 -1.76
CA ALA A 111 -20.04 -12.05 -2.29
C ALA A 111 -20.24 -10.59 -1.85
N GLN A 112 -20.39 -10.33 -0.56
CA GLN A 112 -20.70 -8.99 -0.08
C GLN A 112 -20.43 -8.80 1.42
N ILE A 113 -20.22 -7.52 1.82
CA ILE A 113 -20.24 -7.08 3.21
C ILE A 113 -21.36 -6.06 3.35
N ARG A 114 -22.22 -6.21 4.36
CA ARG A 114 -23.36 -5.33 4.59
C ARG A 114 -23.26 -4.58 5.91
N TYR A 115 -23.64 -3.32 5.84
CA TYR A 115 -23.77 -2.43 6.99
C TYR A 115 -25.12 -1.72 6.95
N LYS A 116 -25.58 -1.28 8.12
CA LYS A 116 -26.71 -0.35 8.27
C LYS A 116 -26.24 0.95 8.93
N GLY A 117 -26.91 2.05 8.62
CA GLY A 117 -26.67 3.32 9.29
C GLY A 117 -26.91 3.20 10.79
N PHE A 118 -26.07 3.86 11.60
CA PHE A 118 -26.22 3.91 13.05
C PHE A 118 -27.00 5.18 13.43
N ASP A 119 -28.28 4.98 13.82
CA ASP A 119 -29.19 6.09 14.12
C ASP A 119 -28.71 6.98 15.29
N GLN A 120 -27.97 6.40 16.23
CA GLN A 120 -27.45 7.09 17.43
C GLN A 120 -25.95 7.45 17.30
N TYR A 121 -25.45 7.55 16.08
CA TYR A 121 -24.05 7.95 15.88
C TYR A 121 -23.82 9.35 16.47
N TRP A 122 -22.75 9.51 17.23
CA TRP A 122 -22.48 10.72 18.03
C TRP A 122 -22.38 12.03 17.21
N ALA A 123 -21.96 11.94 15.93
CA ALA A 123 -21.89 13.08 15.02
C ALA A 123 -23.15 13.24 14.13
N GLY A 124 -24.20 12.49 14.40
CA GLY A 124 -25.46 12.49 13.65
C GLY A 124 -25.62 11.25 12.78
N LYS A 125 -26.89 10.85 12.57
CA LYS A 125 -27.24 9.72 11.71
C LYS A 125 -26.68 9.90 10.30
N PRO A 126 -26.06 8.83 9.67
CA PRO A 126 -25.71 8.87 8.25
C PRO A 126 -26.96 9.04 7.38
N ALA A 127 -26.83 9.75 6.25
CA ALA A 127 -27.94 9.98 5.31
C ALA A 127 -28.39 8.69 4.61
N ILE A 128 -27.47 7.76 4.37
CA ILE A 128 -27.78 6.44 3.78
C ILE A 128 -28.09 5.40 4.86
N ASP A 129 -29.18 4.67 4.71
CA ASP A 129 -29.60 3.63 5.67
C ASP A 129 -28.83 2.32 5.53
N ARG A 130 -28.33 2.02 4.34
CA ARG A 130 -27.60 0.77 4.03
C ARG A 130 -26.36 1.06 3.20
N LEU A 131 -25.26 0.42 3.60
CA LEU A 131 -24.00 0.42 2.86
C LEU A 131 -23.63 -1.03 2.54
N VAL A 132 -23.46 -1.35 1.26
CA VAL A 132 -23.13 -2.68 0.78
C VAL A 132 -21.88 -2.64 -0.07
N PHE A 133 -20.87 -3.40 0.31
CA PHE A 133 -19.69 -3.66 -0.51
C PHE A 133 -19.92 -4.96 -1.28
N ALA A 134 -20.25 -4.87 -2.57
CA ALA A 134 -20.38 -6.02 -3.46
C ALA A 134 -19.00 -6.44 -3.97
N ILE A 135 -18.51 -7.60 -3.54
CA ILE A 135 -17.19 -8.10 -3.91
C ILE A 135 -17.22 -8.53 -5.37
N THR A 136 -16.51 -7.77 -6.21
CA THR A 136 -16.45 -8.00 -7.66
C THR A 136 -15.00 -7.80 -8.11
N PRO A 137 -14.18 -8.86 -8.15
CA PRO A 137 -12.74 -8.76 -8.44
C PRO A 137 -12.41 -8.20 -9.83
N ASP A 138 -13.19 -8.56 -10.85
CA ASP A 138 -12.96 -8.11 -12.23
C ASP A 138 -13.39 -6.65 -12.44
N ALA A 139 -12.48 -5.82 -12.96
CA ALA A 139 -12.71 -4.39 -13.15
C ALA A 139 -13.77 -4.10 -14.23
N SER A 140 -13.80 -4.86 -15.32
CA SER A 140 -14.77 -4.66 -16.40
C SER A 140 -16.19 -5.00 -15.93
N VAL A 141 -16.34 -6.06 -15.11
CA VAL A 141 -17.62 -6.41 -14.48
C VAL A 141 -18.07 -5.31 -13.51
N ARG A 142 -17.13 -4.75 -12.70
CA ARG A 142 -17.46 -3.62 -11.81
C ARG A 142 -17.98 -2.42 -12.59
N MET A 143 -17.32 -2.06 -13.67
CA MET A 143 -17.73 -0.92 -14.51
C MET A 143 -19.08 -1.19 -15.20
N ALA A 144 -19.33 -2.40 -15.70
CA ALA A 144 -20.62 -2.78 -16.27
C ALA A 144 -21.77 -2.66 -15.26
N LYS A 145 -21.56 -3.11 -14.01
CA LYS A 145 -22.53 -2.93 -12.92
C LYS A 145 -22.81 -1.46 -12.60
N LEU A 146 -21.76 -0.63 -12.53
CA LEU A 146 -21.91 0.80 -12.31
C LEU A 146 -22.74 1.47 -13.42
N GLN A 147 -22.42 1.18 -14.68
CA GLN A 147 -23.13 1.74 -15.85
C GLN A 147 -24.60 1.34 -15.88
N LYS A 148 -24.91 0.10 -15.50
CA LYS A 148 -26.32 -0.39 -15.39
C LYS A 148 -27.06 0.14 -14.17
N GLY A 149 -26.38 0.78 -13.21
CA GLY A 149 -26.95 1.24 -11.96
C GLY A 149 -27.18 0.14 -10.93
N GLU A 150 -26.51 -1.00 -11.07
CA GLU A 150 -26.52 -2.10 -10.09
C GLU A 150 -25.66 -1.77 -8.85
N CYS A 151 -24.73 -0.82 -8.97
CA CYS A 151 -23.99 -0.20 -7.86
C CYS A 151 -23.85 1.30 -8.08
N HIS A 152 -23.57 2.04 -7.01
CA HIS A 152 -23.48 3.50 -7.01
C HIS A 152 -22.06 4.03 -7.14
N ALA A 153 -21.08 3.22 -6.78
CA ALA A 153 -19.65 3.55 -6.85
C ALA A 153 -18.84 2.30 -7.18
N ALA A 154 -17.77 2.45 -7.94
CA ALA A 154 -16.91 1.33 -8.27
C ALA A 154 -15.46 1.79 -8.41
N PRO A 155 -14.53 1.37 -7.52
CA PRO A 155 -13.13 1.77 -7.56
C PRO A 155 -12.37 1.06 -8.69
N TYR A 156 -11.24 1.65 -9.06
CA TYR A 156 -10.19 1.05 -9.90
C TYR A 156 -10.68 0.61 -11.29
N PRO A 157 -11.18 1.55 -12.14
CA PRO A 157 -11.49 1.25 -13.53
C PRO A 157 -10.21 0.88 -14.29
N ASN A 158 -10.34 0.06 -15.34
CA ASN A 158 -9.22 -0.12 -16.27
C ASN A 158 -8.92 1.21 -16.97
N PRO A 159 -7.64 1.53 -17.25
CA PRO A 159 -7.30 2.74 -18.00
C PRO A 159 -8.02 2.85 -19.36
N ALA A 160 -8.24 1.73 -20.03
CA ALA A 160 -8.96 1.67 -21.29
C ALA A 160 -10.44 2.12 -21.19
N ASP A 161 -11.06 2.04 -20.03
CA ASP A 161 -12.47 2.38 -19.83
C ASP A 161 -12.68 3.87 -19.49
N LEU A 162 -11.61 4.62 -19.16
CA LEU A 162 -11.69 5.98 -18.65
C LEU A 162 -12.39 6.94 -19.60
N ASP A 163 -12.13 6.84 -20.91
CA ASP A 163 -12.75 7.73 -21.90
C ASP A 163 -14.25 7.47 -22.06
N ALA A 164 -14.67 6.20 -21.96
CA ALA A 164 -16.09 5.83 -21.98
C ALA A 164 -16.79 6.32 -20.70
N LEU A 165 -16.18 6.17 -19.54
CA LEU A 165 -16.70 6.65 -18.26
C LEU A 165 -16.85 8.17 -18.20
N LYS A 166 -15.89 8.93 -18.77
CA LYS A 166 -15.96 10.40 -18.87
C LYS A 166 -17.13 10.88 -19.71
N LYS A 167 -17.51 10.11 -20.74
CA LYS A 167 -18.58 10.44 -21.68
C LYS A 167 -19.97 9.98 -21.21
N ASP A 168 -20.03 9.09 -20.22
CA ASP A 168 -21.30 8.57 -19.70
C ASP A 168 -22.05 9.66 -18.91
N PRO A 169 -23.26 10.07 -19.36
CA PRO A 169 -24.02 11.13 -18.71
C PRO A 169 -24.48 10.78 -17.28
N ASN A 170 -24.46 9.51 -16.90
CA ASN A 170 -24.92 9.03 -15.59
C ASN A 170 -23.76 8.85 -14.59
N ILE A 171 -22.52 9.06 -15.03
CA ILE A 171 -21.33 8.85 -14.20
C ILE A 171 -20.60 10.18 -13.96
N ASN A 172 -20.15 10.36 -12.74
CA ASN A 172 -19.17 11.35 -12.35
C ASN A 172 -17.83 10.63 -12.11
N LEU A 173 -16.86 10.82 -13.00
CA LEU A 173 -15.52 10.25 -12.86
C LEU A 173 -14.66 11.16 -12.00
N MET A 174 -14.59 10.87 -10.70
CA MET A 174 -13.76 11.60 -9.76
C MET A 174 -12.29 11.22 -9.94
N THR A 175 -11.40 12.20 -9.83
CA THR A 175 -9.96 11.98 -10.00
C THR A 175 -9.16 12.69 -8.92
N LYS A 176 -8.03 12.10 -8.53
CA LYS A 176 -7.05 12.73 -7.62
C LYS A 176 -5.65 12.21 -7.93
N PRO A 177 -4.59 13.02 -7.84
CA PRO A 177 -3.22 12.50 -7.86
C PRO A 177 -3.07 11.41 -6.82
N GLY A 178 -2.62 10.23 -7.23
CA GLY A 178 -2.47 9.10 -6.34
C GLY A 178 -1.23 9.25 -5.44
N LEU A 179 -1.38 8.91 -4.18
CA LEU A 179 -0.26 8.79 -3.26
C LEU A 179 0.34 7.38 -3.41
N ASN A 180 0.90 7.08 -4.58
CA ASN A 180 1.33 5.72 -4.89
C ASN A 180 2.63 5.65 -5.70
N ILE A 181 3.20 4.46 -5.74
CA ILE A 181 4.36 4.09 -6.55
C ILE A 181 4.21 2.65 -7.06
N GLY A 182 4.34 2.45 -8.36
CA GLY A 182 4.54 1.13 -8.97
C GLY A 182 6.00 0.90 -9.32
N TYR A 183 6.53 -0.26 -9.01
CA TYR A 183 7.94 -0.58 -9.22
C TYR A 183 8.19 -2.05 -9.52
N LEU A 184 9.33 -2.33 -10.14
CA LEU A 184 9.97 -3.63 -10.18
C LEU A 184 11.12 -3.60 -9.18
N HIS A 185 11.19 -4.54 -8.26
CA HIS A 185 12.31 -4.65 -7.33
C HIS A 185 13.25 -5.80 -7.70
N PHE A 186 14.51 -5.65 -7.32
CA PHE A 186 15.54 -6.67 -7.38
C PHE A 186 15.72 -7.27 -5.99
N ASN A 187 15.80 -8.59 -5.87
CA ASN A 187 16.21 -9.21 -4.62
C ASN A 187 17.73 -9.05 -4.44
N THR A 188 18.13 -8.04 -3.66
CA THR A 188 19.54 -7.66 -3.50
C THR A 188 20.39 -8.68 -2.75
N GLN A 189 19.78 -9.73 -2.21
CA GLN A 189 20.47 -10.87 -1.57
C GLN A 189 20.77 -12.01 -2.54
N LYS A 190 20.29 -11.92 -3.79
CA LYS A 190 20.50 -12.96 -4.81
C LYS A 190 21.40 -12.48 -5.93
N LYS A 191 22.31 -13.36 -6.37
CA LYS A 191 23.12 -13.11 -7.59
C LYS A 191 22.25 -13.16 -8.83
N PRO A 192 22.52 -12.30 -9.81
CA PRO A 192 23.58 -11.28 -9.83
C PRO A 192 23.10 -9.92 -9.27
N PHE A 193 21.91 -9.84 -8.64
CA PHE A 193 21.30 -8.60 -8.15
C PHE A 193 21.91 -8.07 -6.85
N ASP A 194 22.86 -8.78 -6.23
CA ASP A 194 23.74 -8.27 -5.17
C ASP A 194 24.73 -7.21 -5.66
N ASP A 195 25.04 -7.20 -6.97
CA ASP A 195 25.87 -6.16 -7.59
C ASP A 195 25.01 -4.95 -8.02
N VAL A 196 25.37 -3.77 -7.52
CA VAL A 196 24.69 -2.52 -7.86
C VAL A 196 24.81 -2.17 -9.35
N LYS A 197 25.90 -2.52 -10.02
CA LYS A 197 26.07 -2.27 -11.45
C LYS A 197 25.05 -3.03 -12.30
N VAL A 198 24.71 -4.25 -11.90
CA VAL A 198 23.68 -5.05 -12.56
C VAL A 198 22.32 -4.38 -12.41
N ARG A 199 21.99 -3.92 -11.20
CA ARG A 199 20.71 -3.23 -10.94
C ARG A 199 20.62 -1.91 -11.72
N GLN A 200 21.71 -1.14 -11.77
CA GLN A 200 21.77 0.08 -12.58
C GLN A 200 21.65 -0.23 -14.08
N ALA A 201 22.35 -1.25 -14.56
CA ALA A 201 22.26 -1.68 -15.96
C ALA A 201 20.82 -2.00 -16.36
N LEU A 202 20.11 -2.75 -15.53
CA LEU A 202 18.72 -3.13 -15.80
C LEU A 202 17.74 -1.96 -15.67
N ASN A 203 18.05 -0.93 -14.90
CA ASN A 203 17.33 0.34 -14.93
C ASN A 203 17.49 1.04 -16.29
N TYR A 204 18.73 1.18 -16.81
CA TYR A 204 18.98 1.78 -18.13
C TYR A 204 18.38 0.96 -19.29
N ALA A 205 18.16 -0.35 -19.11
CA ALA A 205 17.63 -1.21 -20.14
C ALA A 205 16.11 -1.10 -20.34
N ILE A 206 15.36 -0.46 -19.43
CA ILE A 206 13.89 -0.42 -19.49
C ILE A 206 13.39 0.88 -20.11
N ASN A 207 12.55 0.74 -21.15
CA ASN A 207 11.82 1.84 -21.77
C ASN A 207 10.54 2.16 -20.98
N LYS A 208 10.65 3.03 -19.97
CA LYS A 208 9.51 3.46 -19.16
C LYS A 208 8.43 4.19 -19.97
N ASP A 209 8.79 4.92 -21.02
CA ASP A 209 7.79 5.62 -21.86
C ASP A 209 6.86 4.62 -22.55
N ALA A 210 7.40 3.52 -23.05
CA ALA A 210 6.60 2.44 -23.64
C ALA A 210 5.67 1.78 -22.61
N ILE A 211 6.14 1.61 -21.37
CA ILE A 211 5.33 1.08 -20.27
C ILE A 211 4.19 2.04 -19.93
N ILE A 212 4.48 3.34 -19.74
CA ILE A 212 3.46 4.36 -19.42
C ILE A 212 2.39 4.38 -20.52
N GLN A 213 2.79 4.37 -21.77
CA GLN A 213 1.86 4.38 -22.89
C GLN A 213 0.99 3.12 -22.95
N SER A 214 1.60 1.92 -22.82
CA SER A 214 0.89 0.65 -23.04
C SER A 214 0.08 0.20 -21.83
N VAL A 215 0.56 0.45 -20.60
CA VAL A 215 -0.02 -0.07 -19.37
C VAL A 215 -0.91 0.95 -18.69
N TYR A 216 -0.46 2.21 -18.59
CA TYR A 216 -1.19 3.26 -17.88
C TYR A 216 -2.12 4.09 -18.78
N GLN A 217 -1.86 4.17 -20.08
CA GLN A 217 -2.74 4.80 -21.08
C GLN A 217 -3.21 6.22 -20.65
N GLY A 218 -2.29 7.02 -20.12
CA GLY A 218 -2.56 8.38 -19.62
C GLY A 218 -3.03 8.47 -18.17
N SER A 219 -3.15 7.34 -17.46
CA SER A 219 -3.50 7.33 -16.03
C SER A 219 -2.27 7.37 -15.09
N GLY A 220 -1.06 7.47 -15.62
CA GLY A 220 0.18 7.50 -14.85
C GLY A 220 1.27 8.34 -15.47
N GLU A 221 2.24 8.72 -14.66
CA GLU A 221 3.45 9.43 -15.03
C GLU A 221 4.70 8.64 -14.60
N LYS A 222 5.83 8.85 -15.29
CA LYS A 222 7.09 8.16 -14.94
C LYS A 222 7.55 8.52 -13.54
N ALA A 223 7.88 7.51 -12.75
CA ALA A 223 8.47 7.69 -11.44
C ALA A 223 10.00 7.69 -11.50
N LYS A 224 10.62 8.59 -10.74
CA LYS A 224 12.08 8.64 -10.53
C LYS A 224 12.47 8.36 -9.07
N ASN A 225 11.59 8.61 -8.13
CA ASN A 225 11.81 8.44 -6.69
C ASN A 225 10.90 7.34 -6.11
N PRO A 226 11.24 6.78 -4.93
CA PRO A 226 10.41 5.78 -4.26
C PRO A 226 9.18 6.36 -3.57
N ILE A 227 9.01 7.68 -3.55
CA ILE A 227 7.85 8.40 -3.04
C ILE A 227 7.21 9.24 -4.15
N PRO A 228 5.89 9.51 -4.09
CA PRO A 228 5.22 10.31 -5.12
C PRO A 228 5.54 11.81 -5.03
N PRO A 229 5.41 12.56 -6.14
CA PRO A 229 5.74 14.01 -6.18
C PRO A 229 4.87 14.86 -5.26
N THR A 230 3.72 14.36 -4.84
CA THR A 230 2.83 15.03 -3.87
C THR A 230 3.31 14.95 -2.42
N MET A 231 4.33 14.13 -2.15
CA MET A 231 4.92 13.99 -0.80
C MET A 231 5.82 15.17 -0.46
N TRP A 232 5.64 15.74 0.73
CA TRP A 232 6.31 16.97 1.19
C TRP A 232 7.85 16.91 1.22
N SER A 233 8.47 15.74 1.15
CA SER A 233 9.95 15.56 1.09
C SER A 233 10.45 15.09 -0.26
N TYR A 234 9.60 15.16 -1.31
CA TYR A 234 10.02 14.73 -2.65
C TYR A 234 11.25 15.50 -3.13
N ASN A 235 12.22 14.79 -3.70
CA ASN A 235 13.45 15.38 -4.20
C ASN A 235 13.44 15.50 -5.73
N ASP A 236 13.15 16.71 -6.23
CA ASP A 236 13.10 16.99 -7.66
C ASP A 236 14.46 16.95 -8.34
N ASP A 237 15.55 17.11 -7.59
CA ASP A 237 16.91 17.16 -8.14
C ASP A 237 17.43 15.77 -8.54
N VAL A 238 16.82 14.70 -8.03
CA VAL A 238 17.17 13.33 -8.41
C VAL A 238 16.93 13.13 -9.91
N LYS A 239 17.95 12.65 -10.63
CA LYS A 239 17.84 12.29 -12.04
C LYS A 239 17.46 10.82 -12.18
N ASP A 240 16.57 10.54 -13.10
CA ASP A 240 16.19 9.16 -13.43
C ASP A 240 17.21 8.50 -14.35
N TYR A 241 17.09 7.18 -14.49
CA TYR A 241 17.82 6.41 -15.48
C TYR A 241 17.14 6.59 -16.85
N ASP A 242 17.85 7.17 -17.80
CA ASP A 242 17.38 7.27 -19.18
C ASP A 242 17.42 5.89 -19.85
N TYR A 243 16.48 5.61 -20.76
CA TYR A 243 16.51 4.40 -21.56
C TYR A 243 17.77 4.38 -22.46
N ASN A 244 18.72 3.52 -22.13
CA ASN A 244 20.01 3.44 -22.82
C ASN A 244 20.55 2.00 -22.79
N PRO A 245 20.12 1.13 -23.75
CA PRO A 245 20.57 -0.24 -23.80
C PRO A 245 22.10 -0.39 -23.95
N GLU A 246 22.77 0.52 -24.63
CA GLU A 246 24.23 0.45 -24.80
C GLU A 246 24.98 0.71 -23.48
N LYS A 247 24.51 1.66 -22.69
CA LYS A 247 25.03 1.89 -21.33
C LYS A 247 24.75 0.68 -20.42
N ALA A 248 23.57 0.06 -20.57
CA ALA A 248 23.23 -1.15 -19.84
C ALA A 248 24.20 -2.30 -20.17
N LYS A 249 24.49 -2.53 -21.44
CA LYS A 249 25.48 -3.55 -21.88
C LYS A 249 26.88 -3.25 -21.32
N ALA A 250 27.30 -1.99 -21.33
CA ALA A 250 28.60 -1.59 -20.79
C ALA A 250 28.71 -1.91 -19.29
N LEU A 251 27.68 -1.60 -18.50
CA LEU A 251 27.64 -1.92 -17.07
C LEU A 251 27.58 -3.43 -16.80
N LEU A 252 26.82 -4.19 -17.59
CA LEU A 252 26.82 -5.67 -17.50
C LEU A 252 28.19 -6.25 -17.80
N LYS A 253 28.91 -5.71 -18.79
CA LYS A 253 30.29 -6.11 -19.09
C LYS A 253 31.22 -5.80 -17.92
N GLU A 254 31.13 -4.62 -17.30
CA GLU A 254 31.90 -4.27 -16.10
C GLU A 254 31.60 -5.20 -14.92
N ALA A 255 30.38 -5.73 -14.84
CA ALA A 255 29.98 -6.72 -13.83
C ALA A 255 30.37 -8.17 -14.21
N GLY A 256 31.08 -8.38 -15.34
CA GLY A 256 31.48 -9.71 -15.82
C GLY A 256 30.33 -10.52 -16.47
N LEU A 257 29.26 -9.85 -16.86
CA LEU A 257 28.03 -10.47 -17.42
C LEU A 257 27.79 -10.07 -18.87
N GLU A 258 28.84 -9.85 -19.66
CA GLU A 258 28.72 -9.46 -21.07
C GLU A 258 27.98 -10.50 -21.95
N LYS A 259 27.97 -11.77 -21.51
CA LYS A 259 27.22 -12.85 -22.18
C LYS A 259 25.74 -12.90 -21.80
N GLY A 260 25.31 -12.01 -20.90
CA GLY A 260 23.98 -12.03 -20.34
C GLY A 260 23.77 -13.11 -19.27
N PHE A 261 22.52 -13.26 -18.84
CA PHE A 261 22.11 -14.28 -17.85
C PHE A 261 20.61 -14.54 -17.92
N ASP A 262 20.19 -15.63 -17.31
CA ASP A 262 18.78 -15.97 -17.16
C ASP A 262 18.25 -15.52 -15.79
N THR A 263 17.00 -15.07 -15.75
CA THR A 263 16.33 -14.64 -14.52
C THR A 263 14.81 -14.82 -14.60
N GLU A 264 14.10 -14.40 -13.59
CA GLU A 264 12.65 -14.35 -13.55
C GLU A 264 12.15 -12.93 -13.34
N VAL A 265 11.00 -12.60 -13.92
CA VAL A 265 10.18 -11.42 -13.59
C VAL A 265 8.86 -11.91 -13.03
N TRP A 266 8.63 -11.67 -11.76
CA TRP A 266 7.39 -12.05 -11.12
C TRP A 266 6.35 -10.94 -11.34
N ALA A 267 5.25 -11.30 -12.02
CA ALA A 267 4.15 -10.41 -12.34
C ALA A 267 2.98 -10.63 -11.38
N MET A 268 2.49 -9.54 -10.81
CA MET A 268 1.30 -9.56 -9.94
C MET A 268 0.10 -10.13 -10.69
N PRO A 269 -0.69 -11.03 -10.08
CA PRO A 269 -1.89 -11.59 -10.72
C PRO A 269 -3.09 -10.64 -10.64
N VAL A 270 -2.99 -9.55 -9.88
CA VAL A 270 -4.07 -8.61 -9.58
C VAL A 270 -3.79 -7.23 -10.16
N SER A 271 -4.85 -6.53 -10.59
CA SER A 271 -4.78 -5.12 -10.95
C SER A 271 -4.76 -4.24 -9.70
N ARG A 272 -3.91 -3.21 -9.72
CA ARG A 272 -3.82 -2.18 -8.69
C ARG A 272 -3.70 -0.79 -9.34
N PRO A 273 -4.07 0.31 -8.66
CA PRO A 273 -3.86 1.66 -9.22
C PRO A 273 -2.43 1.90 -9.68
N TYR A 274 -1.45 1.48 -8.89
CA TYR A 274 -0.04 1.62 -9.19
C TYR A 274 0.48 0.62 -10.25
N ASN A 275 -0.28 -0.40 -10.61
CA ASN A 275 0.03 -1.33 -11.71
C ASN A 275 -1.27 -1.95 -12.25
N PRO A 276 -1.89 -1.32 -13.25
CA PRO A 276 -3.17 -1.80 -13.79
C PRO A 276 -3.05 -3.07 -14.64
N ASN A 277 -1.86 -3.40 -15.16
CA ASN A 277 -1.64 -4.60 -15.95
C ASN A 277 -0.18 -5.09 -15.82
N ALA A 278 0.08 -5.83 -14.75
CA ALA A 278 1.42 -6.35 -14.45
C ALA A 278 1.92 -7.36 -15.50
N ARG A 279 1.02 -8.15 -16.09
CA ARG A 279 1.39 -9.09 -17.17
C ARG A 279 1.95 -8.36 -18.38
N ARG A 280 1.24 -7.33 -18.85
CA ARG A 280 1.70 -6.52 -19.98
C ARG A 280 3.00 -5.78 -19.66
N MET A 281 3.14 -5.27 -18.46
CA MET A 281 4.39 -4.63 -18.00
C MET A 281 5.55 -5.63 -18.01
N ALA A 282 5.35 -6.85 -17.53
CA ALA A 282 6.37 -7.90 -17.54
C ALA A 282 6.82 -8.26 -18.96
N GLU A 283 5.91 -8.33 -19.91
CA GLU A 283 6.22 -8.59 -21.32
C GLU A 283 7.12 -7.51 -21.93
N LEU A 284 6.81 -6.24 -21.67
CA LEU A 284 7.64 -5.12 -22.13
C LEU A 284 9.03 -5.14 -21.49
N ILE A 285 9.14 -5.41 -20.20
CA ILE A 285 10.43 -5.54 -19.50
C ILE A 285 11.22 -6.73 -20.03
N GLN A 286 10.58 -7.87 -20.28
CA GLN A 286 11.20 -9.06 -20.86
C GLN A 286 11.81 -8.75 -22.23
N GLU A 287 11.06 -8.05 -23.09
CA GLU A 287 11.53 -7.63 -24.42
C GLU A 287 12.74 -6.68 -24.32
N ASP A 288 12.68 -5.72 -23.42
CA ASP A 288 13.75 -4.75 -23.23
C ASP A 288 15.02 -5.39 -22.65
N TRP A 289 14.90 -6.23 -21.65
CA TRP A 289 16.05 -6.93 -21.07
C TRP A 289 16.70 -7.91 -22.04
N LYS A 290 15.91 -8.53 -22.93
CA LYS A 290 16.44 -9.39 -23.99
C LYS A 290 17.42 -8.66 -24.91
N LYS A 291 17.19 -7.37 -25.19
CA LYS A 291 18.09 -6.53 -26.03
C LYS A 291 19.50 -6.38 -25.43
N VAL A 292 19.65 -6.57 -24.14
CA VAL A 292 20.92 -6.49 -23.41
C VAL A 292 21.43 -7.86 -22.94
N GLY A 293 20.85 -8.95 -23.47
CA GLY A 293 21.29 -10.33 -23.21
C GLY A 293 20.71 -10.96 -21.94
N VAL A 294 19.71 -10.33 -21.31
CA VAL A 294 19.07 -10.88 -20.11
C VAL A 294 17.76 -11.57 -20.50
N ASN A 295 17.68 -12.88 -20.26
CA ASN A 295 16.51 -13.68 -20.57
C ASN A 295 15.64 -13.81 -19.32
N ALA A 296 14.52 -13.11 -19.27
CA ALA A 296 13.60 -13.14 -18.14
C ALA A 296 12.41 -14.06 -18.41
N LYS A 297 12.17 -15.01 -17.51
CA LYS A 297 10.94 -15.82 -17.50
C LYS A 297 9.88 -15.10 -16.69
N ILE A 298 8.69 -14.94 -17.26
CA ILE A 298 7.56 -14.34 -16.53
C ILE A 298 6.91 -15.43 -15.66
N VAL A 299 6.77 -15.12 -14.35
CA VAL A 299 6.19 -16.01 -13.34
C VAL A 299 5.05 -15.27 -12.64
N SER A 300 3.99 -15.97 -12.32
CA SER A 300 2.87 -15.44 -11.52
C SER A 300 2.28 -16.55 -10.65
N TYR A 301 1.74 -16.18 -9.49
CA TYR A 301 1.08 -17.06 -8.54
C TYR A 301 -0.25 -16.43 -8.13
N GLU A 302 -1.12 -17.20 -7.47
CA GLU A 302 -2.27 -16.62 -6.75
C GLU A 302 -1.79 -15.54 -5.76
N TRP A 303 -2.60 -14.49 -5.51
CA TRP A 303 -2.11 -13.30 -4.81
C TRP A 303 -1.56 -13.56 -3.40
N GLY A 304 -2.24 -14.37 -2.60
CA GLY A 304 -1.76 -14.71 -1.26
C GLY A 304 -0.44 -15.49 -1.30
N GLU A 305 -0.34 -16.45 -2.22
CA GLU A 305 0.87 -17.23 -2.49
C GLU A 305 2.00 -16.35 -3.01
N TYR A 306 1.68 -15.41 -3.92
CA TYR A 306 2.64 -14.42 -4.42
C TYR A 306 3.29 -13.63 -3.30
N LEU A 307 2.50 -13.10 -2.37
CA LEU A 307 2.99 -12.32 -1.23
C LEU A 307 3.83 -13.16 -0.26
N ASN A 308 3.41 -14.39 0.03
CA ASN A 308 4.14 -15.30 0.93
C ASN A 308 5.53 -15.63 0.36
N ARG A 309 5.59 -16.06 -0.90
CA ARG A 309 6.86 -16.37 -1.57
C ARG A 309 7.78 -15.15 -1.72
N MET A 310 7.19 -13.95 -1.91
CA MET A 310 7.95 -12.69 -1.90
C MET A 310 8.57 -12.43 -0.52
N ARG A 311 7.83 -12.64 0.55
CA ARG A 311 8.33 -12.53 1.93
C ARG A 311 9.46 -13.52 2.20
N ASP A 312 9.32 -14.74 1.71
CA ASP A 312 10.34 -15.78 1.85
C ASP A 312 11.57 -15.55 0.96
N GLY A 313 11.49 -14.55 0.05
CA GLY A 313 12.60 -14.16 -0.82
C GLY A 313 12.89 -15.17 -1.93
N GLU A 314 11.90 -15.93 -2.38
CA GLU A 314 12.07 -16.92 -3.46
C GLU A 314 12.37 -16.27 -4.81
N HIS A 315 11.80 -15.09 -5.08
CA HIS A 315 11.95 -14.32 -6.32
C HIS A 315 13.38 -13.81 -6.51
N THR A 316 13.74 -13.56 -7.78
CA THR A 316 14.93 -12.80 -8.16
C THR A 316 14.58 -11.34 -8.44
N THR A 317 13.51 -11.11 -9.21
CA THR A 317 12.89 -9.79 -9.40
C THR A 317 11.37 -9.92 -9.34
N GLY A 318 10.69 -8.86 -8.95
CA GLY A 318 9.24 -8.91 -8.85
C GLY A 318 8.60 -7.53 -8.91
N MET A 319 7.35 -7.51 -9.35
CA MET A 319 6.55 -6.30 -9.42
C MET A 319 5.76 -6.12 -8.14
N MET A 320 5.83 -4.95 -7.60
CA MET A 320 5.04 -4.50 -6.46
C MET A 320 4.71 -3.01 -6.62
N GLY A 321 4.05 -2.48 -5.64
CA GLY A 321 3.80 -1.08 -5.49
C GLY A 321 3.29 -0.78 -4.09
N TRP A 322 3.06 0.48 -3.82
CA TRP A 322 2.54 0.94 -2.55
C TRP A 322 1.56 2.08 -2.77
N ASN A 323 0.45 2.04 -2.06
CA ASN A 323 -0.39 3.20 -1.83
C ASN A 323 -0.06 3.72 -0.43
N GLY A 324 0.21 5.00 -0.30
CA GLY A 324 0.48 5.58 1.01
C GLY A 324 -0.73 5.48 1.93
N ASP A 325 -0.51 4.97 3.13
CA ASP A 325 -1.56 4.77 4.15
C ASP A 325 -1.77 6.02 4.99
N ASN A 326 -0.71 6.83 5.09
CA ASN A 326 -0.72 8.12 5.77
C ASN A 326 0.12 9.14 5.00
N GLY A 327 0.15 10.37 5.41
CA GLY A 327 0.86 11.46 4.71
C GLY A 327 2.34 11.62 5.09
N ASP A 328 2.95 10.62 5.74
CA ASP A 328 4.36 10.68 6.15
C ASP A 328 5.25 9.90 5.18
N PRO A 329 6.41 10.45 4.74
CA PRO A 329 7.37 9.75 3.88
C PRO A 329 7.91 8.45 4.47
N ASP A 330 7.89 8.32 5.80
CA ASP A 330 8.28 7.11 6.52
C ASP A 330 7.50 5.87 6.05
N ASN A 331 6.21 6.05 5.74
CA ASN A 331 5.34 4.99 5.25
C ASN A 331 5.79 4.38 3.90
N PHE A 332 6.59 5.10 3.14
CA PHE A 332 7.24 4.59 1.92
C PHE A 332 8.68 4.15 2.19
N LEU A 333 9.49 5.06 2.71
CA LEU A 333 10.95 4.87 2.76
C LEU A 333 11.37 3.86 3.82
N ASN A 334 10.83 3.98 5.02
CA ASN A 334 11.15 3.06 6.10
C ASN A 334 10.46 1.70 5.92
N THR A 335 9.16 1.72 5.66
CA THR A 335 8.33 0.50 5.50
C THR A 335 8.81 -0.40 4.36
N LEU A 336 9.31 0.18 3.26
CA LEU A 336 9.63 -0.56 2.04
C LEU A 336 11.14 -0.78 1.82
N LEU A 337 12.02 -0.05 2.52
CA LEU A 337 13.44 -0.01 2.19
C LEU A 337 14.37 -0.13 3.40
N SER A 338 13.89 -0.04 4.65
CA SER A 338 14.75 -0.20 5.82
C SER A 338 15.22 -1.64 6.01
N CYS A 339 16.34 -1.80 6.73
CA CYS A 339 16.87 -3.11 7.11
C CYS A 339 15.89 -3.88 8.01
N ALA A 340 15.18 -3.20 8.91
CA ALA A 340 14.17 -3.81 9.78
C ALA A 340 13.03 -4.43 8.97
N ALA A 341 12.59 -3.78 7.90
CA ALA A 341 11.49 -4.24 7.05
C ALA A 341 11.84 -5.47 6.18
N VAL A 342 13.11 -5.89 6.12
CA VAL A 342 13.55 -7.09 5.36
C VAL A 342 12.95 -8.37 5.93
N LYS A 343 12.85 -8.47 7.26
CA LYS A 343 12.43 -9.70 7.94
C LYS A 343 10.92 -9.79 8.13
N GLN A 344 10.28 -8.69 8.52
CA GLN A 344 8.88 -8.70 8.97
C GLN A 344 8.03 -7.61 8.30
N GLY A 345 8.59 -6.89 7.32
CA GLY A 345 7.91 -5.81 6.61
C GLY A 345 7.74 -6.08 5.12
N SER A 346 7.50 -5.00 4.39
CA SER A 346 7.22 -5.00 2.96
C SER A 346 8.45 -4.72 2.08
N ASN A 347 9.66 -4.88 2.63
CA ASN A 347 10.90 -4.72 1.86
C ASN A 347 11.22 -6.00 1.05
N TYR A 348 10.47 -6.18 -0.04
CA TYR A 348 10.66 -7.32 -0.94
C TYR A 348 11.96 -7.25 -1.76
N ALA A 349 12.56 -6.08 -1.90
CA ALA A 349 13.90 -5.95 -2.48
C ALA A 349 14.99 -6.59 -1.60
N LYS A 350 14.68 -6.92 -0.35
CA LYS A 350 15.65 -7.38 0.65
C LYS A 350 16.85 -6.43 0.80
N PHE A 351 16.62 -5.17 0.43
CA PHE A 351 17.60 -4.10 0.49
C PHE A 351 17.91 -3.72 1.94
N CYS A 352 19.20 -3.68 2.29
CA CYS A 352 19.64 -3.24 3.61
C CYS A 352 20.97 -2.50 3.46
N HIS A 353 20.94 -1.17 3.58
CA HIS A 353 22.09 -0.31 3.45
C HIS A 353 22.25 0.56 4.69
N LYS A 354 23.40 0.50 5.36
CA LYS A 354 23.65 1.17 6.66
C LYS A 354 23.37 2.66 6.64
N ASP A 355 23.85 3.36 5.59
CA ASP A 355 23.67 4.81 5.52
C ASP A 355 22.22 5.19 5.25
N PHE A 356 21.50 4.39 4.44
CA PHE A 356 20.06 4.56 4.24
C PHE A 356 19.29 4.36 5.55
N ASP A 357 19.60 3.29 6.27
CA ASP A 357 18.96 2.95 7.55
C ASP A 357 19.24 4.02 8.61
N LYS A 358 20.44 4.58 8.62
CA LYS A 358 20.78 5.70 9.49
C LYS A 358 19.95 6.95 9.17
N LEU A 359 19.78 7.29 7.89
CA LEU A 359 18.93 8.42 7.48
C LEU A 359 17.48 8.20 7.95
N MET A 360 16.95 6.97 7.86
CA MET A 360 15.60 6.64 8.35
C MET A 360 15.51 6.79 9.87
N THR A 361 16.48 6.24 10.61
CA THR A 361 16.53 6.35 12.07
C THR A 361 16.61 7.81 12.52
N ASP A 362 17.47 8.60 11.92
CA ASP A 362 17.63 10.03 12.25
C ASP A 362 16.35 10.82 11.93
N ALA A 363 15.66 10.48 10.82
CA ALA A 363 14.43 11.15 10.41
C ALA A 363 13.24 10.88 11.33
N VAL A 364 13.12 9.67 11.89
CA VAL A 364 12.01 9.35 12.80
C VAL A 364 12.23 9.86 14.22
N GLN A 365 13.49 10.11 14.62
CA GLN A 365 13.82 10.56 15.96
C GLN A 365 13.72 12.08 16.16
N THR A 366 13.45 12.86 15.12
CA THR A 366 13.27 14.31 15.21
C THR A 366 11.88 14.74 14.73
N THR A 367 11.27 15.70 15.41
CA THR A 367 10.01 16.33 14.99
C THR A 367 10.21 17.57 14.11
N ASP A 368 11.48 17.99 13.91
CA ASP A 368 11.80 19.10 13.02
C ASP A 368 11.55 18.69 11.56
N LYS A 369 10.50 19.24 10.97
CA LYS A 369 10.08 18.92 9.61
C LYS A 369 11.12 19.29 8.55
N ALA A 370 11.86 20.38 8.75
CA ALA A 370 12.91 20.80 7.81
C ALA A 370 14.07 19.79 7.80
N LYS A 371 14.49 19.37 8.99
CA LYS A 371 15.52 18.34 9.15
C LYS A 371 15.07 17.00 8.60
N ARG A 372 13.83 16.57 8.87
CA ARG A 372 13.25 15.35 8.28
C ARG A 372 13.22 15.43 6.76
N THR A 373 12.83 16.59 6.19
CA THR A 373 12.80 16.80 4.75
C THR A 373 14.17 16.57 4.12
N GLU A 374 15.22 17.14 4.72
CA GLU A 374 16.58 17.00 4.22
C GLU A 374 17.07 15.53 4.27
N LEU A 375 16.83 14.85 5.38
CA LEU A 375 17.20 13.43 5.56
C LEU A 375 16.48 12.54 4.52
N TYR A 376 15.19 12.74 4.29
CA TYR A 376 14.46 11.98 3.28
C TYR A 376 14.87 12.32 1.85
N LYS A 377 15.30 13.56 1.56
CA LYS A 377 15.89 13.91 0.26
C LYS A 377 17.22 13.21 0.02
N GLN A 378 18.08 13.14 1.03
CA GLN A 378 19.34 12.39 0.95
C GLN A 378 19.07 10.88 0.75
N ALA A 379 18.07 10.33 1.43
CA ALA A 379 17.68 8.93 1.25
C ALA A 379 17.25 8.62 -0.19
N GLN A 380 16.55 9.55 -0.86
CA GLN A 380 16.15 9.38 -2.26
C GLN A 380 17.37 9.40 -3.22
N VAL A 381 18.37 10.20 -2.93
CA VAL A 381 19.64 10.17 -3.70
C VAL A 381 20.32 8.82 -3.55
N LEU A 382 20.50 8.35 -2.31
CA LEU A 382 21.13 7.07 -2.02
C LEU A 382 20.34 5.89 -2.61
N PHE A 383 19.02 5.93 -2.53
CA PHE A 383 18.14 4.95 -3.18
C PHE A 383 18.40 4.88 -4.68
N LYS A 384 18.53 6.03 -5.36
CA LYS A 384 18.79 6.06 -6.79
C LYS A 384 20.17 5.49 -7.12
N GLU A 385 21.19 5.82 -6.35
CA GLU A 385 22.55 5.29 -6.51
C GLU A 385 22.60 3.78 -6.31
N GLN A 386 21.90 3.26 -5.30
CA GLN A 386 21.88 1.84 -4.97
C GLN A 386 20.92 1.01 -5.86
N ALA A 387 19.98 1.66 -6.52
CA ALA A 387 19.05 1.07 -7.49
C ALA A 387 18.36 -0.25 -7.03
N PRO A 388 17.79 -0.35 -5.81
CA PRO A 388 17.11 -1.58 -5.40
C PRO A 388 15.84 -1.85 -6.20
N TRP A 389 15.30 -0.82 -6.86
CA TRP A 389 14.13 -0.88 -7.73
C TRP A 389 14.40 -0.26 -9.09
N VAL A 390 13.57 -0.67 -10.06
CA VAL A 390 13.17 0.18 -11.18
C VAL A 390 11.88 0.86 -10.77
N THR A 391 11.93 2.15 -10.47
CA THR A 391 10.71 2.95 -10.25
C THR A 391 9.97 3.09 -11.58
N ILE A 392 8.70 2.73 -11.65
CA ILE A 392 7.95 2.72 -12.91
C ILE A 392 7.05 3.94 -13.02
N ALA A 393 6.04 4.04 -12.15
CA ALA A 393 5.03 5.07 -12.29
C ALA A 393 4.40 5.51 -10.97
N HIS A 394 3.95 6.76 -10.96
CA HIS A 394 2.92 7.27 -10.07
C HIS A 394 1.62 7.38 -10.88
N SER A 395 0.52 6.88 -10.36
CA SER A 395 -0.75 6.88 -11.09
C SER A 395 -1.79 7.79 -10.45
N THR A 396 -2.68 8.31 -11.29
CA THR A 396 -3.88 9.02 -10.85
C THR A 396 -4.89 8.01 -10.30
N THR A 397 -5.48 8.33 -9.17
CA THR A 397 -6.61 7.56 -8.62
C THR A 397 -7.90 8.02 -9.28
N TYR A 398 -8.65 7.06 -9.81
CA TYR A 398 -9.96 7.27 -10.42
C TYR A 398 -11.02 6.55 -9.59
N PHE A 399 -12.10 7.26 -9.32
CA PHE A 399 -13.24 6.72 -8.58
C PHE A 399 -14.55 7.14 -9.24
N PRO A 400 -15.06 6.34 -10.19
CA PRO A 400 -16.33 6.63 -10.82
C PRO A 400 -17.49 6.35 -9.86
N VAL A 401 -18.39 7.32 -9.76
CA VAL A 401 -19.64 7.24 -9.00
C VAL A 401 -20.80 7.63 -9.89
N ARG A 402 -21.99 7.11 -9.60
CA ARG A 402 -23.21 7.56 -10.28
C ARG A 402 -23.55 9.00 -9.90
N LYS A 403 -24.21 9.73 -10.77
CA LYS A 403 -24.54 11.16 -10.56
C LYS A 403 -25.46 11.42 -9.38
N GLU A 404 -26.28 10.46 -9.03
CA GLU A 404 -27.14 10.51 -7.84
C GLU A 404 -26.35 10.47 -6.51
N VAL A 405 -25.08 10.05 -6.52
CA VAL A 405 -24.22 10.04 -5.31
C VAL A 405 -23.75 11.47 -5.02
N LYS A 406 -24.09 11.96 -3.85
CA LYS A 406 -23.69 13.29 -3.33
C LYS A 406 -22.80 13.14 -2.12
N GLY A 407 -21.96 14.14 -1.85
CA GLY A 407 -21.14 14.21 -0.64
C GLY A 407 -19.94 13.27 -0.58
N TYR A 408 -19.74 12.37 -1.56
CA TYR A 408 -18.52 11.53 -1.57
C TYR A 408 -17.28 12.36 -1.88
N VAL A 409 -16.21 12.14 -1.11
CA VAL A 409 -14.92 12.79 -1.28
C VAL A 409 -13.86 11.73 -1.52
N ILE A 410 -13.17 11.81 -2.67
CA ILE A 410 -12.09 10.89 -2.99
C ILE A 410 -10.86 11.12 -2.09
N SER A 411 -10.42 10.07 -1.41
CA SER A 411 -9.23 10.10 -0.56
C SER A 411 -7.95 9.81 -1.36
N PRO A 412 -6.83 10.49 -1.09
CA PRO A 412 -5.53 10.14 -1.66
C PRO A 412 -4.95 8.85 -1.08
N PHE A 413 -5.43 8.43 0.09
CA PHE A 413 -4.98 7.23 0.82
C PHE A 413 -5.75 5.95 0.45
N SER A 414 -6.54 5.97 -0.62
CA SER A 414 -7.42 4.85 -1.01
C SER A 414 -8.42 4.42 0.08
N LEU A 415 -8.70 5.30 1.03
CA LEU A 415 -9.73 5.11 2.05
C LEU A 415 -11.08 5.53 1.48
N HIS A 416 -12.12 4.78 1.83
CA HIS A 416 -13.50 5.05 1.40
C HIS A 416 -14.37 5.43 2.60
N ASN A 417 -14.62 6.74 2.76
CA ASN A 417 -15.52 7.25 3.79
C ASN A 417 -16.89 7.54 3.18
N PHE A 418 -17.91 6.87 3.68
CA PHE A 418 -19.29 7.03 3.25
C PHE A 418 -20.16 7.82 4.24
N TYR A 419 -19.61 8.28 5.36
CA TYR A 419 -20.29 9.24 6.22
C TYR A 419 -20.40 10.59 5.50
N GLY A 420 -21.61 11.15 5.44
CA GLY A 420 -21.89 12.35 4.67
C GLY A 420 -22.25 12.11 3.18
N VAL A 421 -22.24 10.85 2.74
CA VAL A 421 -22.73 10.46 1.43
C VAL A 421 -24.26 10.33 1.46
N ASP A 422 -24.92 10.86 0.45
CA ASP A 422 -26.36 10.76 0.24
C ASP A 422 -26.67 10.35 -1.20
N LEU A 423 -27.88 9.86 -1.43
CA LEU A 423 -28.41 9.55 -2.75
C LEU A 423 -29.54 10.51 -3.09
N GLU A 424 -29.34 11.32 -4.12
CA GLU A 424 -30.41 12.17 -4.65
C GLU A 424 -31.54 11.29 -5.22
N ALA A 425 -32.77 11.51 -4.77
CA ALA A 425 -33.93 10.80 -5.33
C ALA A 425 -34.02 11.05 -6.85
N LYS A 426 -34.26 9.98 -7.60
CA LYS A 426 -34.46 10.06 -9.06
C LYS A 426 -35.76 10.77 -9.38
#